data_e38b9c0e7039ef4e2b42da15a793575e
#
_entry.id   e38b9c0e7039ef4e2b42da15a793575e
#
_cell.length_a   1.000
_cell.length_b   1.000
_cell.length_c   1.000
_cell.angle_alpha   90.00
_cell.angle_beta   90.00
_cell.angle_gamma   90.00
#
_symmetry.space_group_name_H-M   'P 1'
#
loop_
_entity.id
_entity.type
_entity.pdbx_description
1 polymer ?
#
loop_
_entity_poly.entity_id
_entity_poly.type
_entity_poly.pdbx_seq_one_letter_code
_entity_poly.pdbx_strand_id
1 'polypeptide(L)'
;MRTTSRLLACSAWIGGPLSAWALGVGLLALLPGCGSGGATDPDQMNMQGVSKPTLTQVSPDLGPLSGGTTVSVFGSDFRQGAQVKFGGLPGSSVVVKSGVEISVTVPAWTGAIGPVEVSVDNSDGGHASGADLFSYVRTVLKFDPTVVRTVGKSPIALAAADVNGDGGNELLVANNGDGTLSVLLNNLDFNQNSSPYSTPALPTAIALGDLNGDARTDVVLGHGNASSQDVSVLRGLGNGAFMAPDSFAIGGTVAGIAVRDLNGDNKPDVAATVRTTNKLMVMTNNGAAPSIGFATPYTSFSVSGEPAALLFADLNKDSRDDVLMTQYGAQSIAVLLAGTPSGTLVTPPNVAGVGLRPIALAAAEVTGDSNLDVVVANFDGNSLSVLRGQGDGSFGSVSTVAVAEKPTAVAVADMNSDGKPDLLVCNSGRNQVWILLGRGDGTFDPAQKLFTGAQPWSMVVSNLNTDTKPDVAVTNLLDGTVSIFLNRTQ
;
A
#
# COMPACT_ATOMS: atom_id res chain seq x y z
N MET A 1 -41.78 32.55 -0.11
CA MET A 1 -41.73 31.17 0.36
C MET A 1 -40.33 30.67 0.09
N ARG A 2 -39.61 30.38 1.16
CA ARG A 2 -38.20 29.96 1.13
C ARG A 2 -38.14 28.45 0.91
N THR A 3 -37.34 28.00 -0.05
CA THR A 3 -36.83 26.64 -0.08
C THR A 3 -35.35 26.71 -0.39
N THR A 4 -34.57 26.52 0.64
CA THR A 4 -33.10 26.35 0.63
C THR A 4 -32.75 24.98 0.15
N SER A 5 -32.21 24.86 -1.04
CA SER A 5 -31.53 23.64 -1.52
C SER A 5 -30.11 23.61 -0.95
N ARG A 6 -29.84 22.71 -0.04
CA ARG A 6 -28.50 22.40 0.42
C ARG A 6 -27.78 21.53 -0.63
N LEU A 7 -26.79 22.09 -1.26
CA LEU A 7 -25.76 21.34 -2.00
C LEU A 7 -24.96 20.49 -1.02
N LEU A 8 -25.11 19.17 -1.09
CA LEU A 8 -24.23 18.20 -0.45
C LEU A 8 -22.96 18.06 -1.28
N ALA A 9 -21.89 18.64 -0.79
CA ALA A 9 -20.54 18.31 -1.23
C ALA A 9 -20.24 16.86 -0.79
N CYS A 10 -20.06 15.96 -1.73
CA CYS A 10 -19.67 14.58 -1.47
C CYS A 10 -18.15 14.50 -1.34
N SER A 11 -17.61 14.95 -0.19
CA SER A 11 -16.35 14.44 0.32
C SER A 11 -16.66 13.10 0.96
N ALA A 12 -15.94 12.04 0.60
CA ALA A 12 -16.07 10.74 1.21
C ALA A 12 -15.57 10.79 2.67
N TRP A 13 -16.40 11.30 3.54
CA TRP A 13 -16.25 11.23 4.99
C TRP A 13 -16.98 9.98 5.48
N ILE A 14 -16.23 8.96 5.86
CA ILE A 14 -16.73 7.87 6.69
C ILE A 14 -16.38 8.23 8.14
N GLY A 15 -17.25 9.01 8.77
CA GLY A 15 -17.28 9.22 10.21
C GLY A 15 -18.42 8.43 10.80
N GLY A 16 -18.14 7.24 11.35
CA GLY A 16 -19.02 6.56 12.29
C GLY A 16 -18.55 6.84 13.72
N PRO A 17 -19.44 6.87 14.72
CA PRO A 17 -19.09 7.34 16.05
C PRO A 17 -18.15 6.38 16.78
N LEU A 18 -17.09 6.91 17.34
CA LEU A 18 -16.24 6.28 18.34
C LEU A 18 -17.06 5.99 19.59
N SER A 19 -17.40 4.72 19.81
CA SER A 19 -17.83 4.27 21.12
C SER A 19 -16.59 4.17 22.03
N ALA A 20 -16.52 5.10 22.97
CA ALA A 20 -15.54 5.11 24.02
C ALA A 20 -15.70 3.86 24.91
N TRP A 21 -14.70 2.99 24.94
CA TRP A 21 -14.56 1.98 25.98
C TRP A 21 -13.78 2.61 27.12
N ALA A 22 -14.52 2.94 28.20
CA ALA A 22 -13.96 3.39 29.45
C ALA A 22 -13.24 2.20 30.13
N LEU A 23 -11.97 2.42 30.48
CA LEU A 23 -11.20 1.58 31.38
C LEU A 23 -11.83 1.67 32.78
N GLY A 24 -12.59 0.67 33.17
CA GLY A 24 -13.06 0.48 34.56
C GLY A 24 -11.93 -0.12 35.38
N VAL A 25 -11.25 0.72 36.14
CA VAL A 25 -10.40 0.26 37.24
C VAL A 25 -11.31 -0.08 38.43
N GLY A 26 -11.58 -1.37 38.61
CA GLY A 26 -12.28 -1.88 39.79
C GLY A 26 -11.36 -1.96 40.98
N LEU A 27 -11.52 -1.00 41.92
CA LEU A 27 -10.90 -1.03 43.24
C LEU A 27 -11.64 -2.04 44.10
N LEU A 28 -11.04 -3.21 44.37
CA LEU A 28 -11.59 -4.20 45.31
C LEU A 28 -11.14 -3.88 46.71
N ALA A 29 -12.09 -3.44 47.56
CA ALA A 29 -11.88 -3.17 48.97
C ALA A 29 -11.70 -4.48 49.76
N LEU A 30 -10.64 -4.56 50.54
CA LEU A 30 -10.37 -5.59 51.52
C LEU A 30 -11.25 -5.37 52.76
N LEU A 31 -12.03 -6.35 53.14
CA LEU A 31 -12.60 -6.46 54.49
C LEU A 31 -11.87 -7.59 55.26
N PRO A 32 -11.48 -7.37 56.50
CA PRO A 32 -10.89 -8.43 57.31
C PRO A 32 -11.96 -9.21 58.07
N GLY A 33 -12.01 -10.52 57.87
CA GLY A 33 -12.83 -11.45 58.65
C GLY A 33 -11.98 -12.35 59.50
N CYS A 34 -12.22 -12.30 60.80
CA CYS A 34 -11.57 -13.05 61.86
C CYS A 34 -11.74 -14.55 61.77
N GLY A 35 -10.73 -15.25 62.29
CA GLY A 35 -10.51 -16.65 62.27
C GLY A 35 -11.41 -17.53 63.12
N SER A 36 -11.27 -18.83 62.90
CA SER A 36 -11.39 -19.88 63.89
C SER A 36 -10.47 -21.03 63.49
N GLY A 37 -9.62 -21.44 64.41
CA GLY A 37 -8.72 -22.56 64.22
C GLY A 37 -9.48 -23.89 64.14
N GLY A 38 -9.00 -24.75 63.24
CA GLY A 38 -9.49 -26.11 63.09
C GLY A 38 -8.39 -26.97 62.46
N ALA A 39 -7.96 -27.93 63.18
CA ALA A 39 -7.11 -29.13 62.88
C ALA A 39 -6.48 -29.24 61.49
N THR A 40 -5.18 -29.31 61.45
CA THR A 40 -4.37 -29.72 60.32
C THR A 40 -4.68 -31.16 59.94
N ASP A 41 -5.39 -31.38 58.88
CA ASP A 41 -5.53 -32.63 58.17
C ASP A 41 -4.26 -32.84 57.34
N PRO A 42 -3.48 -33.93 57.57
CA PRO A 42 -2.22 -34.20 56.86
C PRO A 42 -2.42 -34.62 55.39
N ASP A 43 -3.64 -34.78 54.89
CA ASP A 43 -3.94 -35.28 53.55
C ASP A 43 -4.44 -34.20 52.57
N GLN A 44 -4.24 -32.93 52.86
CA GLN A 44 -4.36 -31.92 51.83
C GLN A 44 -3.11 -31.99 50.90
N MET A 45 -3.05 -33.04 50.09
CA MET A 45 -2.20 -33.01 48.91
C MET A 45 -2.59 -31.76 48.08
N ASN A 46 -1.58 -30.92 47.96
CA ASN A 46 -1.51 -29.71 47.18
C ASN A 46 -2.18 -29.88 45.82
N MET A 47 -3.47 -29.65 45.72
CA MET A 47 -4.16 -29.45 44.46
C MET A 47 -3.74 -28.06 43.91
N GLN A 48 -2.47 -27.89 43.54
CA GLN A 48 -2.09 -26.82 42.63
C GLN A 48 -2.83 -27.14 41.34
N GLY A 49 -3.94 -26.45 41.12
CA GLY A 49 -4.70 -26.63 39.90
C GLY A 49 -3.80 -26.41 38.69
N VAL A 50 -3.93 -27.26 37.70
CA VAL A 50 -3.27 -27.10 36.41
C VAL A 50 -3.53 -25.69 35.92
N SER A 51 -2.48 -24.96 35.55
CA SER A 51 -2.62 -23.60 35.02
C SER A 51 -3.43 -23.62 33.70
N LYS A 52 -4.02 -22.49 33.36
CA LYS A 52 -4.74 -22.30 32.10
C LYS A 52 -4.04 -21.23 31.28
N PRO A 53 -2.87 -21.50 30.68
CA PRO A 53 -2.20 -20.53 29.84
C PRO A 53 -3.06 -20.12 28.66
N THR A 54 -2.84 -18.91 28.17
CA THR A 54 -3.40 -18.45 26.90
C THR A 54 -2.28 -17.94 26.01
N LEU A 55 -2.50 -17.95 24.69
CA LEU A 55 -1.61 -17.35 23.70
C LEU A 55 -2.34 -16.21 23.00
N THR A 56 -1.71 -15.06 22.88
CA THR A 56 -2.29 -13.88 22.23
C THR A 56 -1.48 -13.42 21.03
N GLN A 57 -0.14 -13.56 21.08
CA GLN A 57 0.75 -13.03 20.04
C GLN A 57 2.10 -13.71 20.09
N VAL A 58 2.77 -13.76 18.94
CA VAL A 58 4.21 -14.04 18.80
C VAL A 58 4.85 -12.85 18.08
N SER A 59 6.02 -12.39 18.55
CA SER A 59 6.72 -11.25 17.93
C SER A 59 8.24 -11.46 17.93
N PRO A 60 8.90 -11.38 16.76
CA PRO A 60 8.30 -11.29 15.42
C PRO A 60 7.44 -12.52 15.09
N ASP A 61 6.42 -12.32 14.23
CA ASP A 61 5.46 -13.37 13.83
C ASP A 61 5.91 -14.15 12.58
N LEU A 62 7.12 -13.90 12.10
CA LEU A 62 7.74 -14.53 10.94
C LEU A 62 9.17 -14.96 11.24
N GLY A 63 9.61 -16.02 10.57
CA GLY A 63 11.01 -16.45 10.58
C GLY A 63 11.37 -17.30 9.35
N PRO A 64 12.69 -17.41 9.03
CA PRO A 64 13.15 -18.18 7.89
C PRO A 64 12.99 -19.68 8.15
N LEU A 65 12.89 -20.46 7.07
CA LEU A 65 12.87 -21.94 7.14
C LEU A 65 14.06 -22.54 7.91
N SER A 66 15.22 -21.87 7.88
CA SER A 66 16.41 -22.29 8.63
C SER A 66 16.25 -22.19 10.14
N GLY A 67 15.19 -21.55 10.64
CA GLY A 67 15.01 -21.26 12.07
C GLY A 67 15.98 -20.19 12.59
N GLY A 68 16.25 -20.23 13.89
CA GLY A 68 17.23 -19.35 14.55
C GLY A 68 16.69 -17.98 14.97
N THR A 69 15.50 -17.60 14.56
CA THR A 69 14.86 -16.35 15.00
C THR A 69 14.49 -16.45 16.48
N THR A 70 14.91 -15.49 17.30
CA THR A 70 14.42 -15.36 18.67
C THR A 70 13.13 -14.56 18.68
N VAL A 71 12.07 -15.12 19.24
CA VAL A 71 10.75 -14.49 19.34
C VAL A 71 10.30 -14.38 20.80
N SER A 72 9.43 -13.39 21.07
CA SER A 72 8.65 -13.31 22.30
C SER A 72 7.25 -13.87 22.06
N VAL A 73 6.83 -14.80 22.87
CA VAL A 73 5.48 -15.37 22.92
C VAL A 73 4.74 -14.69 24.05
N PHE A 74 3.62 -14.05 23.72
CA PHE A 74 2.78 -13.32 24.69
C PHE A 74 1.49 -14.07 24.98
N GLY A 75 1.00 -13.93 26.23
CA GLY A 75 -0.20 -14.61 26.68
C GLY A 75 -0.45 -14.40 28.18
N SER A 76 -0.92 -15.43 28.86
CA SER A 76 -1.10 -15.41 30.32
C SER A 76 -0.75 -16.77 30.96
N ASP A 77 -0.56 -16.76 32.27
CA ASP A 77 -0.35 -17.93 33.10
C ASP A 77 0.85 -18.81 32.70
N PHE A 78 1.90 -18.24 32.14
CA PHE A 78 3.14 -18.96 31.84
C PHE A 78 3.92 -19.30 33.10
N ARG A 79 4.44 -20.53 33.18
CA ARG A 79 5.17 -21.06 34.32
C ARG A 79 6.64 -21.34 33.96
N GLN A 80 7.51 -21.21 34.96
CA GLN A 80 8.92 -21.61 34.78
C GLN A 80 9.02 -23.09 34.35
N GLY A 81 9.90 -23.36 33.39
CA GLY A 81 10.01 -24.68 32.78
C GLY A 81 8.99 -24.98 31.68
N ALA A 82 8.21 -23.99 31.25
CA ALA A 82 7.35 -24.13 30.09
C ALA A 82 8.15 -24.49 28.83
N GLN A 83 7.54 -25.29 27.97
CA GLN A 83 8.07 -25.62 26.65
C GLN A 83 7.23 -24.95 25.57
N VAL A 84 7.86 -24.51 24.51
CA VAL A 84 7.20 -23.88 23.34
C VAL A 84 7.49 -24.70 22.11
N LYS A 85 6.47 -24.96 21.29
CA LYS A 85 6.61 -25.69 20.02
C LYS A 85 6.05 -24.88 18.87
N PHE A 86 6.64 -25.05 17.69
CA PHE A 86 6.23 -24.44 16.41
C PHE A 86 5.94 -25.57 15.42
N GLY A 87 4.67 -25.76 15.03
CA GLY A 87 4.27 -26.89 14.17
C GLY A 87 4.62 -28.24 14.78
N GLY A 88 4.59 -28.36 16.11
CA GLY A 88 4.97 -29.56 16.86
C GLY A 88 6.48 -29.69 17.12
N LEU A 89 7.36 -28.90 16.49
CA LEU A 89 8.81 -28.94 16.73
C LEU A 89 9.17 -28.07 17.95
N PRO A 90 10.03 -28.57 18.87
CA PRO A 90 10.40 -27.84 20.07
C PRO A 90 11.27 -26.60 19.73
N GLY A 91 10.94 -25.46 20.28
CA GLY A 91 11.82 -24.31 20.33
C GLY A 91 13.01 -24.53 21.26
N SER A 92 14.10 -23.81 21.04
CA SER A 92 15.29 -23.82 21.88
C SER A 92 15.46 -22.53 22.68
N SER A 93 16.37 -22.54 23.68
CA SER A 93 16.64 -21.35 24.51
C SER A 93 15.38 -20.74 25.12
N VAL A 94 14.44 -21.56 25.59
CA VAL A 94 13.18 -21.11 26.18
C VAL A 94 13.45 -20.44 27.52
N VAL A 95 13.04 -19.17 27.65
CA VAL A 95 13.15 -18.37 28.89
C VAL A 95 11.80 -17.76 29.21
N VAL A 96 11.18 -18.18 30.29
CA VAL A 96 9.96 -17.54 30.83
C VAL A 96 10.37 -16.27 31.53
N LYS A 97 10.16 -15.10 30.90
CA LYS A 97 10.48 -13.80 31.46
C LYS A 97 9.48 -13.37 32.52
N SER A 98 8.22 -13.75 32.33
CA SER A 98 7.12 -13.46 33.24
C SER A 98 5.93 -14.40 33.00
N GLY A 99 4.87 -14.28 33.79
CA GLY A 99 3.62 -15.02 33.55
C GLY A 99 2.91 -14.64 32.25
N VAL A 100 3.39 -13.63 31.51
CA VAL A 100 2.77 -13.12 30.27
C VAL A 100 3.73 -13.09 29.08
N GLU A 101 5.02 -13.43 29.26
CA GLU A 101 6.03 -13.41 28.19
C GLU A 101 7.03 -14.55 28.31
N ILE A 102 7.24 -15.27 27.19
CA ILE A 102 8.29 -16.26 27.00
C ILE A 102 9.17 -15.83 25.83
N SER A 103 10.50 -15.85 26.00
CA SER A 103 11.46 -15.75 24.90
C SER A 103 11.88 -17.15 24.45
N VAL A 104 11.91 -17.38 23.13
CA VAL A 104 12.25 -18.70 22.57
C VAL A 104 12.92 -18.54 21.20
N THR A 105 13.87 -19.41 20.87
CA THR A 105 14.44 -19.49 19.53
C THR A 105 13.67 -20.52 18.71
N VAL A 106 13.18 -20.08 17.54
CA VAL A 106 12.37 -20.86 16.62
C VAL A 106 13.22 -21.97 15.97
N PRO A 107 12.74 -23.23 15.89
CA PRO A 107 13.46 -24.34 15.26
C PRO A 107 13.51 -24.20 13.73
N ALA A 108 14.43 -24.91 13.07
CA ALA A 108 14.39 -25.07 11.61
C ALA A 108 13.14 -25.85 11.18
N TRP A 109 12.60 -25.51 10.01
CA TRP A 109 11.36 -26.08 9.47
C TRP A 109 11.60 -26.72 8.10
N THR A 110 11.13 -27.94 7.90
CA THR A 110 11.22 -28.68 6.64
C THR A 110 9.86 -28.86 5.95
N GLY A 111 8.80 -28.36 6.58
CA GLY A 111 7.45 -28.42 6.03
C GLY A 111 7.18 -27.28 5.03
N ALA A 112 5.92 -27.12 4.65
CA ALA A 112 5.49 -26.07 3.75
C ALA A 112 5.68 -24.67 4.37
N ILE A 113 5.92 -23.68 3.51
CA ILE A 113 5.92 -22.26 3.87
C ILE A 113 4.50 -21.86 4.29
N GLY A 114 4.41 -21.09 5.35
CA GLY A 114 3.11 -20.61 5.82
C GLY A 114 3.00 -20.64 7.35
N PRO A 115 1.78 -20.42 7.83
CA PRO A 115 1.49 -20.41 9.25
C PRO A 115 1.63 -21.80 9.86
N VAL A 116 2.08 -21.83 11.11
CA VAL A 116 2.17 -23.03 11.93
C VAL A 116 1.50 -22.80 13.29
N GLU A 117 0.98 -23.86 13.87
CA GLU A 117 0.51 -23.82 15.25
C GLU A 117 1.67 -23.53 16.20
N VAL A 118 1.46 -22.60 17.12
CA VAL A 118 2.36 -22.37 18.26
C VAL A 118 1.69 -22.90 19.52
N SER A 119 2.39 -23.74 20.28
CA SER A 119 1.87 -24.24 21.55
C SER A 119 2.84 -24.00 22.72
N VAL A 120 2.27 -23.83 23.89
CA VAL A 120 2.98 -23.72 25.17
C VAL A 120 2.47 -24.80 26.12
N ASP A 121 3.39 -25.61 26.62
CA ASP A 121 3.15 -26.63 27.64
C ASP A 121 3.82 -26.18 28.94
N ASN A 122 3.07 -25.82 29.96
CA ASN A 122 3.59 -25.45 31.27
C ASN A 122 4.08 -26.70 32.04
N SER A 123 4.99 -26.50 32.98
CA SER A 123 5.54 -27.58 33.83
C SER A 123 4.52 -28.25 34.75
N ASP A 124 3.37 -27.61 34.99
CA ASP A 124 2.24 -28.13 35.79
C ASP A 124 1.21 -28.89 34.92
N GLY A 125 1.45 -29.05 33.62
CA GLY A 125 0.55 -29.73 32.68
C GLY A 125 -0.47 -28.81 32.00
N GLY A 126 -0.44 -27.51 32.29
CA GLY A 126 -1.25 -26.52 31.56
C GLY A 126 -0.80 -26.39 30.12
N HIS A 127 -1.77 -26.35 29.20
CA HIS A 127 -1.53 -26.30 27.76
C HIS A 127 -2.32 -25.16 27.10
N ALA A 128 -1.68 -24.49 26.13
CA ALA A 128 -2.34 -23.57 25.20
C ALA A 128 -1.77 -23.74 23.80
N SER A 129 -2.60 -23.57 22.78
CA SER A 129 -2.14 -23.47 21.41
C SER A 129 -2.87 -22.36 20.67
N GLY A 130 -2.24 -21.82 19.61
CA GLY A 130 -2.80 -20.82 18.73
C GLY A 130 -2.37 -21.10 17.30
N ALA A 131 -3.35 -21.15 16.39
CA ALA A 131 -3.10 -21.19 14.98
C ALA A 131 -2.66 -19.81 14.48
N ASP A 132 -1.88 -19.80 13.42
CA ASP A 132 -1.52 -18.56 12.66
C ASP A 132 -0.78 -17.47 13.47
N LEU A 133 -0.21 -17.82 14.63
CA LEU A 133 0.58 -16.88 15.44
C LEU A 133 2.01 -16.70 14.95
N PHE A 134 2.52 -17.65 14.18
CA PHE A 134 3.86 -17.62 13.58
C PHE A 134 3.84 -18.26 12.20
N SER A 135 4.59 -17.69 11.24
CA SER A 135 4.72 -18.23 9.89
C SER A 135 6.18 -18.40 9.49
N TYR A 136 6.48 -19.53 8.85
CA TYR A 136 7.76 -19.70 8.17
C TYR A 136 7.72 -19.11 6.76
N VAL A 137 8.77 -18.38 6.37
CA VAL A 137 8.93 -17.73 5.07
C VAL A 137 10.27 -18.10 4.45
N ARG A 138 10.41 -17.98 3.10
CA ARG A 138 11.70 -18.25 2.42
C ARG A 138 12.76 -17.22 2.79
N THR A 139 12.38 -15.96 2.73
CA THR A 139 13.25 -14.81 3.01
C THR A 139 12.55 -13.89 3.99
N VAL A 140 13.27 -13.42 5.00
CA VAL A 140 12.82 -12.34 5.88
C VAL A 140 13.43 -11.05 5.36
N LEU A 141 12.59 -10.12 4.91
CA LEU A 141 13.02 -8.80 4.46
C LEU A 141 13.57 -7.98 5.64
N LYS A 142 14.59 -7.21 5.37
CA LYS A 142 15.25 -6.35 6.37
C LYS A 142 15.20 -4.91 5.89
N PHE A 143 14.79 -4.04 6.77
CA PHE A 143 14.75 -2.61 6.51
C PHE A 143 15.54 -1.84 7.58
N ASP A 144 16.08 -0.69 7.21
CA ASP A 144 16.61 0.26 8.18
C ASP A 144 15.47 0.78 9.08
N PRO A 145 15.78 1.41 10.22
CA PRO A 145 14.78 2.11 11.01
C PRO A 145 13.98 3.08 10.14
N THR A 146 12.66 3.05 10.29
CA THR A 146 11.75 3.87 9.47
C THR A 146 12.07 5.35 9.60
N VAL A 147 12.26 6.02 8.46
CA VAL A 147 12.40 7.47 8.39
C VAL A 147 11.01 8.07 8.17
N VAL A 148 10.61 9.01 9.03
CA VAL A 148 9.32 9.71 8.90
C VAL A 148 9.58 11.19 8.65
N ARG A 149 8.90 11.75 7.63
CA ARG A 149 9.01 13.17 7.24
C ARG A 149 7.64 13.83 7.21
N THR A 150 7.56 15.00 7.82
CA THR A 150 6.36 15.84 7.76
C THR A 150 6.24 16.48 6.39
N VAL A 151 5.03 16.48 5.83
CA VAL A 151 4.65 17.13 4.58
C VAL A 151 3.41 18.01 4.82
N GLY A 152 2.64 18.34 3.79
CA GLY A 152 1.38 19.04 3.98
C GLY A 152 0.25 18.13 4.51
N LYS A 153 -0.95 18.71 4.68
CA LYS A 153 -2.11 17.99 5.20
C LYS A 153 -2.71 17.04 4.17
N SER A 154 -3.15 15.89 4.65
CA SER A 154 -3.80 14.86 3.83
C SER A 154 -3.01 14.52 2.57
N PRO A 155 -1.75 14.05 2.69
CA PRO A 155 -0.95 13.63 1.55
C PRO A 155 -1.62 12.42 0.87
N ILE A 156 -2.09 12.61 -0.38
CA ILE A 156 -2.94 11.63 -1.06
C ILE A 156 -2.25 10.91 -2.21
N ALA A 157 -1.26 11.53 -2.83
CA ALA A 157 -0.53 10.93 -3.94
C ALA A 157 0.97 11.19 -3.79
N LEU A 158 1.77 10.24 -4.25
CA LEU A 158 3.23 10.20 -4.10
C LEU A 158 3.86 9.72 -5.40
N ALA A 159 4.94 10.38 -5.79
CA ALA A 159 5.78 9.97 -6.92
C ALA A 159 7.26 10.12 -6.55
N ALA A 160 8.13 9.41 -7.27
CA ALA A 160 9.58 9.48 -7.10
C ALA A 160 10.26 9.68 -8.47
N ALA A 161 11.17 10.64 -8.55
CA ALA A 161 12.04 10.85 -9.70
C ALA A 161 13.25 11.71 -9.30
N ASP A 162 14.32 11.61 -10.06
CA ASP A 162 15.43 12.56 -9.98
C ASP A 162 14.97 13.89 -10.60
N VAL A 163 14.71 14.89 -9.75
CA VAL A 163 14.28 16.23 -10.16
C VAL A 163 15.34 17.28 -9.95
N ASN A 164 16.49 16.89 -9.41
CA ASN A 164 17.62 17.80 -9.17
C ASN A 164 18.87 17.47 -9.99
N GLY A 165 18.90 16.31 -10.68
CA GLY A 165 19.99 15.87 -11.54
C GLY A 165 21.17 15.26 -10.81
N ASP A 166 21.00 14.80 -9.55
CA ASP A 166 22.08 14.19 -8.75
C ASP A 166 22.14 12.66 -8.85
N GLY A 167 21.17 12.04 -9.53
CA GLY A 167 21.05 10.60 -9.74
C GLY A 167 20.28 9.88 -8.62
N GLY A 168 19.83 10.57 -7.59
CA GLY A 168 18.93 10.06 -6.56
C GLY A 168 17.48 10.43 -6.86
N ASN A 169 16.53 9.58 -6.46
CA ASN A 169 15.11 9.92 -6.63
C ASN A 169 14.58 10.72 -5.44
N GLU A 170 14.06 11.91 -5.72
CA GLU A 170 13.30 12.73 -4.78
C GLU A 170 11.88 12.18 -4.62
N LEU A 171 11.24 12.52 -3.49
CA LEU A 171 9.84 12.24 -3.25
C LEU A 171 8.98 13.49 -3.45
N LEU A 172 7.97 13.39 -4.29
CA LEU A 172 7.01 14.45 -4.60
C LEU A 172 5.65 14.05 -4.05
N VAL A 173 5.08 14.89 -3.19
CA VAL A 173 3.89 14.57 -2.40
C VAL A 173 2.79 15.58 -2.66
N ALA A 174 1.68 15.12 -3.20
CA ALA A 174 0.47 15.92 -3.40
C ALA A 174 -0.34 15.96 -2.09
N ASN A 175 -0.45 17.14 -1.48
CA ASN A 175 -1.14 17.36 -0.21
C ASN A 175 -2.54 17.90 -0.48
N ASN A 176 -3.54 17.04 -0.43
CA ASN A 176 -4.93 17.40 -0.74
C ASN A 176 -5.51 18.40 0.26
N GLY A 177 -5.18 18.26 1.56
CA GLY A 177 -5.82 19.02 2.64
C GLY A 177 -5.47 20.52 2.66
N ASP A 178 -4.32 20.91 2.15
CA ASP A 178 -3.88 22.32 2.07
C ASP A 178 -3.53 22.77 0.64
N GLY A 179 -3.82 21.95 -0.37
CA GLY A 179 -3.66 22.33 -1.77
C GLY A 179 -2.21 22.65 -2.12
N THR A 180 -1.29 21.76 -1.77
CA THR A 180 0.15 21.96 -2.00
C THR A 180 0.84 20.73 -2.56
N LEU A 181 2.03 20.95 -3.15
CA LEU A 181 3.00 19.93 -3.51
C LEU A 181 4.24 20.09 -2.62
N SER A 182 4.59 19.06 -1.86
CA SER A 182 5.88 18.98 -1.14
C SER A 182 6.92 18.23 -1.96
N VAL A 183 8.17 18.69 -1.90
CA VAL A 183 9.33 18.04 -2.53
C VAL A 183 10.33 17.71 -1.42
N LEU A 184 10.61 16.41 -1.23
CA LEU A 184 11.57 15.90 -0.27
C LEU A 184 12.82 15.47 -1.03
N LEU A 185 13.92 16.21 -0.84
CA LEU A 185 15.19 15.89 -1.50
C LEU A 185 15.84 14.66 -0.88
N ASN A 186 16.37 13.79 -1.72
CA ASN A 186 17.11 12.60 -1.33
C ASN A 186 18.56 12.96 -0.95
N ASN A 187 18.72 13.68 0.14
CA ASN A 187 20.01 14.14 0.68
C ASN A 187 20.29 13.49 2.04
N LEU A 188 20.39 12.17 2.10
CA LEU A 188 20.56 11.34 3.30
C LEU A 188 19.35 11.35 4.27
N ASP A 189 18.63 12.46 4.37
CA ASP A 189 17.57 12.68 5.37
C ASP A 189 16.19 12.97 4.77
N PHE A 190 16.03 13.02 3.45
CA PHE A 190 14.75 13.39 2.80
C PHE A 190 14.15 14.68 3.35
N ASN A 191 14.96 15.72 3.48
CA ASN A 191 14.49 17.00 3.96
C ASN A 191 13.69 17.73 2.88
N GLN A 192 12.70 18.49 3.30
CA GLN A 192 11.91 19.30 2.38
C GLN A 192 12.80 20.40 1.76
N ASN A 193 12.81 20.51 0.42
CA ASN A 193 13.67 21.41 -0.32
C ASN A 193 13.35 22.89 -0.05
N SER A 194 12.06 23.22 0.07
CA SER A 194 11.55 24.58 0.24
C SER A 194 10.17 24.52 0.91
N SER A 195 9.53 25.68 1.08
CA SER A 195 8.10 25.70 1.38
C SER A 195 7.33 24.97 0.29
N PRO A 196 6.24 24.23 0.62
CA PRO A 196 5.45 23.54 -0.36
C PRO A 196 4.95 24.48 -1.45
N TYR A 197 4.88 23.99 -2.70
CA TYR A 197 4.33 24.74 -3.82
C TYR A 197 2.79 24.76 -3.71
N SER A 198 2.19 25.96 -3.77
CA SER A 198 0.75 26.08 -3.84
C SER A 198 0.21 25.55 -5.17
N THR A 199 -0.87 24.80 -5.14
CA THR A 199 -1.58 24.30 -6.33
C THR A 199 -2.88 25.04 -6.53
N PRO A 200 -3.41 25.12 -7.77
CA PRO A 200 -4.64 25.89 -8.06
C PRO A 200 -5.88 25.35 -7.35
N ALA A 201 -5.90 24.06 -7.01
CA ALA A 201 -7.00 23.38 -6.35
C ALA A 201 -6.44 22.18 -5.54
N LEU A 202 -7.32 21.43 -4.87
CA LEU A 202 -6.94 20.27 -4.05
C LEU A 202 -6.43 19.14 -4.94
N PRO A 203 -5.12 18.79 -4.90
CA PRO A 203 -4.58 17.72 -5.75
C PRO A 203 -5.09 16.34 -5.29
N THR A 204 -5.35 15.46 -6.25
CA THR A 204 -5.86 14.09 -6.02
C THR A 204 -4.96 13.02 -6.63
N ALA A 205 -4.19 13.37 -7.66
CA ALA A 205 -3.31 12.48 -8.37
C ALA A 205 -2.05 13.21 -8.83
N ILE A 206 -0.96 12.49 -9.02
CA ILE A 206 0.33 12.99 -9.48
C ILE A 206 0.89 12.08 -10.58
N ALA A 207 1.48 12.68 -11.60
CA ALA A 207 2.29 12.00 -12.61
C ALA A 207 3.51 12.87 -12.96
N LEU A 208 4.54 12.24 -13.50
CA LEU A 208 5.81 12.87 -13.82
C LEU A 208 6.16 12.63 -15.29
N GLY A 209 6.82 13.60 -15.92
CA GLY A 209 7.35 13.48 -17.28
C GLY A 209 7.94 14.79 -17.77
N ASP A 210 8.78 14.74 -18.81
CA ASP A 210 9.29 15.93 -19.49
C ASP A 210 8.30 16.36 -20.58
N LEU A 211 7.37 17.26 -20.25
CA LEU A 211 6.30 17.70 -21.14
C LEU A 211 6.73 18.80 -22.11
N ASN A 212 7.84 19.48 -21.82
CA ASN A 212 8.30 20.61 -22.63
C ASN A 212 9.56 20.27 -23.47
N GLY A 213 10.12 19.07 -23.34
CA GLY A 213 11.28 18.59 -24.08
C GLY A 213 12.61 19.22 -23.66
N ASP A 214 12.73 19.66 -22.39
CA ASP A 214 13.96 20.27 -21.86
C ASP A 214 14.85 19.30 -21.07
N ALA A 215 14.50 18.01 -21.07
CA ALA A 215 15.15 16.92 -20.34
C ALA A 215 15.09 17.06 -18.80
N ARG A 216 14.11 17.80 -18.28
CA ARG A 216 13.84 17.93 -16.85
C ARG A 216 12.47 17.38 -16.54
N THR A 217 12.33 16.78 -15.38
CA THR A 217 11.06 16.20 -14.96
C THR A 217 10.09 17.30 -14.54
N ASP A 218 8.93 17.36 -15.23
CA ASP A 218 7.78 18.17 -14.86
C ASP A 218 6.81 17.36 -13.98
N VAL A 219 5.98 18.07 -13.22
CA VAL A 219 4.95 17.48 -12.36
C VAL A 219 3.57 17.79 -12.91
N VAL A 220 2.76 16.76 -13.12
CA VAL A 220 1.36 16.88 -13.50
C VAL A 220 0.48 16.50 -12.32
N LEU A 221 -0.43 17.39 -11.93
CA LEU A 221 -1.38 17.15 -10.86
C LEU A 221 -2.81 17.13 -11.40
N GLY A 222 -3.56 16.11 -11.00
CA GLY A 222 -5.02 16.09 -11.16
C GLY A 222 -5.68 16.66 -9.92
N HIS A 223 -6.82 17.35 -10.08
CA HIS A 223 -7.51 18.04 -9.00
C HIS A 223 -8.93 17.51 -8.75
N GLY A 224 -9.31 17.47 -7.47
CA GLY A 224 -10.58 16.92 -7.01
C GLY A 224 -11.80 17.85 -7.09
N ASN A 225 -11.60 19.11 -7.43
CA ASN A 225 -12.69 20.08 -7.55
C ASN A 225 -13.11 20.19 -9.00
N ALA A 226 -14.40 20.17 -9.28
CA ALA A 226 -14.93 20.60 -10.57
C ALA A 226 -14.75 22.14 -10.67
N SER A 227 -13.55 22.59 -10.99
CA SER A 227 -13.19 23.99 -11.24
C SER A 227 -12.70 24.12 -12.69
N SER A 228 -12.40 25.32 -13.13
CA SER A 228 -11.76 25.52 -14.43
C SER A 228 -10.27 25.13 -14.46
N GLN A 229 -9.79 24.45 -13.44
CA GLN A 229 -8.38 24.12 -13.21
C GLN A 229 -8.24 22.66 -12.73
N ASP A 230 -8.72 21.74 -13.57
CA ASP A 230 -8.82 20.31 -13.20
C ASP A 230 -7.47 19.58 -13.31
N VAL A 231 -6.56 20.09 -14.15
CA VAL A 231 -5.17 19.61 -14.30
C VAL A 231 -4.23 20.79 -14.18
N SER A 232 -3.11 20.62 -13.50
CA SER A 232 -2.01 21.60 -13.48
C SER A 232 -0.67 20.97 -13.76
N VAL A 233 0.23 21.72 -14.38
CA VAL A 233 1.60 21.28 -14.69
C VAL A 233 2.59 22.27 -14.09
N LEU A 234 3.51 21.77 -13.27
CA LEU A 234 4.62 22.51 -12.70
C LEU A 234 5.88 22.13 -13.45
N ARG A 235 6.47 23.07 -14.20
CA ARG A 235 7.70 22.80 -14.99
C ARG A 235 8.92 22.73 -14.08
N GLY A 236 9.70 21.67 -14.25
CA GLY A 236 10.93 21.44 -13.51
C GLY A 236 12.05 22.41 -13.89
N LEU A 237 12.84 22.85 -12.91
CA LEU A 237 14.04 23.67 -13.14
C LEU A 237 15.33 22.84 -13.13
N GLY A 238 15.22 21.51 -12.87
CA GLY A 238 16.36 20.59 -12.84
C GLY A 238 17.28 20.74 -11.62
N ASN A 239 16.81 21.43 -10.58
CA ASN A 239 17.52 21.61 -9.33
C ASN A 239 16.63 21.32 -8.11
N GLY A 240 15.58 20.51 -8.30
CA GLY A 240 14.58 20.22 -7.28
C GLY A 240 13.51 21.31 -7.11
N ALA A 241 13.59 22.40 -7.86
CA ALA A 241 12.59 23.46 -7.85
C ALA A 241 11.71 23.43 -9.09
N PHE A 242 10.52 24.05 -8.98
CA PHE A 242 9.51 24.08 -10.02
C PHE A 242 9.00 25.51 -10.26
N MET A 243 8.53 25.77 -11.47
CA MET A 243 7.85 27.02 -11.82
C MET A 243 6.41 27.04 -11.25
N ALA A 244 5.78 28.20 -11.29
CA ALA A 244 4.36 28.30 -10.98
C ALA A 244 3.52 27.40 -11.92
N PRO A 245 2.40 26.80 -11.43
CA PRO A 245 1.61 25.88 -12.21
C PRO A 245 0.90 26.54 -13.40
N ASP A 246 1.00 25.91 -14.57
CA ASP A 246 0.10 26.14 -15.70
C ASP A 246 -1.16 25.28 -15.51
N SER A 247 -2.35 25.81 -15.74
CA SER A 247 -3.63 25.15 -15.43
C SER A 247 -4.47 24.90 -16.66
N PHE A 248 -5.12 23.73 -16.69
CA PHE A 248 -5.92 23.25 -17.83
C PHE A 248 -7.27 22.71 -17.33
N ALA A 249 -8.35 23.13 -18.01
CA ALA A 249 -9.71 22.66 -17.71
C ALA A 249 -10.06 21.45 -18.57
N ILE A 250 -10.44 20.33 -17.96
CA ILE A 250 -10.90 19.12 -18.65
C ILE A 250 -12.33 18.73 -18.30
N GLY A 251 -12.98 19.47 -17.43
CA GLY A 251 -14.41 19.40 -17.17
C GLY A 251 -14.82 18.37 -16.14
N GLY A 252 -14.11 18.26 -15.01
CA GLY A 252 -14.56 17.45 -13.89
C GLY A 252 -13.49 17.02 -12.91
N THR A 253 -13.88 16.25 -11.91
CA THR A 253 -12.99 15.74 -10.86
C THR A 253 -12.05 14.67 -11.40
N VAL A 254 -10.76 14.96 -11.37
CA VAL A 254 -9.69 14.01 -11.74
C VAL A 254 -9.47 13.02 -10.60
N ALA A 255 -9.46 11.73 -10.90
CA ALA A 255 -9.21 10.68 -9.91
C ALA A 255 -7.86 9.99 -10.12
N GLY A 256 -7.46 9.79 -11.37
CA GLY A 256 -6.16 9.25 -11.76
C GLY A 256 -5.57 10.07 -12.91
N ILE A 257 -4.25 10.13 -12.97
CA ILE A 257 -3.52 10.85 -14.03
C ILE A 257 -2.26 10.07 -14.40
N ALA A 258 -1.89 10.08 -15.66
CA ALA A 258 -0.67 9.46 -16.16
C ALA A 258 -0.11 10.24 -17.35
N VAL A 259 1.20 10.13 -17.56
CA VAL A 259 1.94 10.83 -18.62
C VAL A 259 2.62 9.78 -19.50
N ARG A 260 2.37 9.82 -20.82
CA ARG A 260 2.94 8.91 -21.81
C ARG A 260 2.83 9.50 -23.21
N ASP A 261 3.78 9.20 -24.08
CA ASP A 261 3.62 9.45 -25.53
C ASP A 261 2.63 8.42 -26.10
N LEU A 262 1.39 8.83 -26.34
CA LEU A 262 0.31 7.97 -26.82
C LEU A 262 0.21 7.96 -28.35
N ASN A 263 0.72 9.00 -29.01
CA ASN A 263 0.59 9.19 -30.45
C ASN A 263 1.87 8.86 -31.22
N GLY A 264 3.00 8.64 -30.53
CA GLY A 264 4.29 8.30 -31.12
C GLY A 264 5.05 9.49 -31.71
N ASP A 265 4.75 10.73 -31.26
CA ASP A 265 5.43 11.94 -31.71
C ASP A 265 6.62 12.36 -30.86
N ASN A 266 6.98 11.54 -29.86
CA ASN A 266 8.02 11.75 -28.87
C ASN A 266 7.76 12.93 -27.91
N LYS A 267 6.49 13.35 -27.77
CA LYS A 267 6.07 14.30 -26.76
C LYS A 267 5.10 13.59 -25.81
N PRO A 268 5.38 13.57 -24.52
CA PRO A 268 4.47 12.93 -23.57
C PRO A 268 3.11 13.63 -23.53
N ASP A 269 2.04 12.86 -23.71
CA ASP A 269 0.65 13.27 -23.55
C ASP A 269 0.20 13.07 -22.12
N VAL A 270 -0.90 13.67 -21.73
CA VAL A 270 -1.53 13.49 -20.41
C VAL A 270 -2.87 12.79 -20.56
N ALA A 271 -3.03 11.66 -19.87
CA ALA A 271 -4.32 11.01 -19.73
C ALA A 271 -4.85 11.17 -18.30
N ALA A 272 -6.14 11.42 -18.18
CA ALA A 272 -6.80 11.64 -16.88
C ALA A 272 -8.14 10.93 -16.82
N THR A 273 -8.41 10.21 -15.74
CA THR A 273 -9.74 9.69 -15.42
C THR A 273 -10.59 10.78 -14.78
N VAL A 274 -11.74 11.07 -15.37
CA VAL A 274 -12.69 12.07 -14.86
C VAL A 274 -13.90 11.35 -14.28
N ARG A 275 -13.91 11.22 -12.96
CA ARG A 275 -14.87 10.42 -12.22
C ARG A 275 -16.30 10.91 -12.36
N THR A 276 -16.50 12.22 -12.25
CA THR A 276 -17.81 12.86 -12.26
C THR A 276 -18.56 12.75 -13.59
N THR A 277 -17.82 12.57 -14.69
CA THR A 277 -18.39 12.49 -16.06
C THR A 277 -18.23 11.11 -16.69
N ASN A 278 -17.63 10.14 -15.96
CA ASN A 278 -17.34 8.81 -16.47
C ASN A 278 -16.55 8.83 -17.79
N LYS A 279 -15.44 9.58 -17.79
CA LYS A 279 -14.60 9.72 -19.00
C LYS A 279 -13.13 9.44 -18.68
N LEU A 280 -12.45 8.94 -19.70
CA LEU A 280 -11.02 9.10 -19.87
C LEU A 280 -10.81 10.31 -20.79
N MET A 281 -10.02 11.27 -20.35
CA MET A 281 -9.63 12.45 -21.14
C MET A 281 -8.17 12.28 -21.56
N VAL A 282 -7.87 12.54 -22.82
CA VAL A 282 -6.50 12.55 -23.37
C VAL A 282 -6.20 13.96 -23.87
N MET A 283 -5.17 14.54 -23.29
CA MET A 283 -4.63 15.85 -23.63
C MET A 283 -3.37 15.64 -24.47
N THR A 284 -3.51 15.67 -25.79
CA THR A 284 -2.39 15.48 -26.72
C THR A 284 -1.45 16.70 -26.68
N ASN A 285 -0.19 16.45 -26.38
CA ASN A 285 0.84 17.49 -26.27
C ASN A 285 1.25 17.99 -27.65
N ASN A 286 0.94 19.23 -27.97
CA ASN A 286 1.38 19.89 -29.19
C ASN A 286 2.29 21.10 -28.91
N GLY A 287 2.76 21.23 -27.67
CA GLY A 287 3.65 22.31 -27.24
C GLY A 287 5.00 22.29 -28.00
N ALA A 288 5.58 23.44 -28.12
CA ALA A 288 6.94 23.61 -28.61
C ALA A 288 7.82 24.11 -27.44
N ALA A 289 8.95 23.44 -27.23
CA ALA A 289 9.89 23.85 -26.16
C ALA A 289 10.19 25.35 -26.22
N PRO A 290 10.24 26.03 -25.06
CA PRO A 290 10.10 25.52 -23.68
C PRO A 290 8.65 25.56 -23.13
N SER A 291 7.64 25.72 -23.98
CA SER A 291 6.26 25.86 -23.57
C SER A 291 5.51 24.54 -23.61
N ILE A 292 4.64 24.30 -22.62
CA ILE A 292 3.68 23.20 -22.62
C ILE A 292 2.38 23.69 -23.29
N GLY A 293 1.83 22.87 -24.17
CA GLY A 293 0.56 23.13 -24.82
C GLY A 293 -0.15 21.83 -25.15
N PHE A 294 -1.47 21.85 -25.09
CA PHE A 294 -2.28 20.69 -25.45
C PHE A 294 -3.29 21.04 -26.55
N ALA A 295 -3.43 20.12 -27.50
CA ALA A 295 -4.38 20.26 -28.61
C ALA A 295 -5.81 20.30 -28.07
N THR A 296 -6.61 21.27 -28.54
CA THR A 296 -8.02 21.39 -28.17
C THR A 296 -8.94 21.25 -29.40
N PRO A 297 -10.11 20.63 -29.27
CA PRO A 297 -10.67 20.02 -28.02
C PRO A 297 -9.91 18.76 -27.61
N TYR A 298 -9.86 18.47 -26.29
CA TYR A 298 -9.25 17.23 -25.79
C TYR A 298 -10.04 16.01 -26.26
N THR A 299 -9.33 14.91 -26.52
CA THR A 299 -9.98 13.64 -26.88
C THR A 299 -10.61 13.02 -25.63
N SER A 300 -11.85 12.54 -25.74
CA SER A 300 -12.52 11.89 -24.63
C SER A 300 -13.11 10.54 -25.00
N PHE A 301 -12.96 9.58 -24.09
CA PHE A 301 -13.53 8.24 -24.23
C PHE A 301 -14.53 8.02 -23.10
N SER A 302 -15.74 7.54 -23.46
CA SER A 302 -16.75 7.17 -22.47
C SER A 302 -16.36 5.85 -21.82
N VAL A 303 -16.28 5.86 -20.50
CA VAL A 303 -16.03 4.69 -19.67
C VAL A 303 -17.13 4.65 -18.60
N SER A 304 -17.46 3.47 -18.10
CA SER A 304 -18.50 3.34 -17.09
C SER A 304 -17.89 3.26 -15.69
N GLY A 305 -18.73 3.32 -14.66
CA GLY A 305 -18.41 2.86 -13.33
C GLY A 305 -17.42 3.71 -12.52
N GLU A 306 -17.45 5.03 -12.68
CA GLU A 306 -16.63 5.95 -11.89
C GLU A 306 -15.12 5.59 -11.97
N PRO A 307 -14.46 5.89 -13.12
CA PRO A 307 -13.05 5.57 -13.29
C PRO A 307 -12.19 6.25 -12.22
N ALA A 308 -11.21 5.51 -11.69
CA ALA A 308 -10.33 5.99 -10.62
C ALA A 308 -8.85 5.89 -11.02
N ALA A 309 -8.11 4.92 -10.53
CA ALA A 309 -6.70 4.77 -10.89
C ALA A 309 -6.51 4.49 -12.39
N LEU A 310 -5.38 4.93 -12.92
CA LEU A 310 -5.00 4.85 -14.34
C LEU A 310 -3.54 4.44 -14.45
N LEU A 311 -3.22 3.55 -15.39
CA LEU A 311 -1.85 3.25 -15.82
C LEU A 311 -1.78 2.90 -17.31
N PHE A 312 -0.57 2.89 -17.85
CA PHE A 312 -0.24 2.45 -19.21
C PHE A 312 0.59 1.18 -19.17
N ALA A 313 0.25 0.21 -20.05
CA ALA A 313 1.01 -1.01 -20.26
C ALA A 313 0.68 -1.64 -21.61
N ASP A 314 1.66 -2.27 -22.27
CA ASP A 314 1.44 -3.06 -23.49
C ASP A 314 0.91 -4.45 -23.11
N LEU A 315 -0.41 -4.60 -23.08
CA LEU A 315 -1.11 -5.83 -22.70
C LEU A 315 -1.27 -6.83 -23.85
N ASN A 316 -1.15 -6.35 -25.08
CA ASN A 316 -1.38 -7.15 -26.30
C ASN A 316 -0.09 -7.45 -27.06
N LYS A 317 1.07 -7.00 -26.56
CA LYS A 317 2.41 -7.20 -27.14
C LYS A 317 2.58 -6.59 -28.54
N ASP A 318 1.90 -5.48 -28.77
CA ASP A 318 2.02 -4.75 -30.05
C ASP A 318 3.01 -3.58 -29.98
N SER A 319 3.75 -3.47 -28.88
CA SER A 319 4.74 -2.43 -28.55
C SER A 319 4.14 -1.03 -28.45
N ARG A 320 2.85 -0.92 -28.18
CA ARG A 320 2.16 0.32 -27.85
C ARG A 320 1.48 0.19 -26.50
N ASP A 321 1.49 1.27 -25.75
CA ASP A 321 0.87 1.25 -24.44
C ASP A 321 -0.67 1.32 -24.54
N ASP A 322 -1.33 0.37 -23.92
CA ASP A 322 -2.77 0.36 -23.69
C ASP A 322 -3.11 1.13 -22.41
N VAL A 323 -4.36 1.53 -22.27
CA VAL A 323 -4.84 2.27 -21.10
C VAL A 323 -5.65 1.35 -20.19
N LEU A 324 -5.20 1.19 -18.97
CA LEU A 324 -5.93 0.46 -17.93
C LEU A 324 -6.46 1.42 -16.88
N MET A 325 -7.67 1.16 -16.40
CA MET A 325 -8.24 1.93 -15.29
C MET A 325 -9.14 1.08 -14.41
N THR A 326 -9.17 1.41 -13.12
CA THR A 326 -10.16 0.86 -12.19
C THR A 326 -11.50 1.57 -12.36
N GLN A 327 -12.60 0.81 -12.24
CA GLN A 327 -13.97 1.31 -12.24
C GLN A 327 -14.55 1.14 -10.84
N TYR A 328 -14.35 2.14 -9.99
CA TYR A 328 -14.64 2.13 -8.56
C TYR A 328 -16.09 1.74 -8.23
N GLY A 329 -17.06 2.26 -8.99
CA GLY A 329 -18.48 1.99 -8.80
C GLY A 329 -18.99 0.71 -9.47
N ALA A 330 -18.21 0.12 -10.40
CA ALA A 330 -18.65 -1.04 -11.19
C ALA A 330 -17.95 -2.36 -10.81
N GLN A 331 -17.05 -2.36 -9.83
CA GLN A 331 -16.31 -3.55 -9.40
C GLN A 331 -15.57 -4.23 -10.56
N SER A 332 -14.92 -3.45 -11.39
CA SER A 332 -14.24 -3.91 -12.61
C SER A 332 -13.04 -3.05 -12.93
N ILE A 333 -12.23 -3.51 -13.87
CA ILE A 333 -11.27 -2.69 -14.60
C ILE A 333 -11.72 -2.53 -16.05
N ALA A 334 -11.32 -1.44 -16.69
CA ALA A 334 -11.49 -1.22 -18.12
C ALA A 334 -10.14 -1.11 -18.80
N VAL A 335 -10.03 -1.70 -19.98
CA VAL A 335 -8.86 -1.64 -20.85
C VAL A 335 -9.27 -1.08 -22.20
N LEU A 336 -8.57 -0.03 -22.62
CA LEU A 336 -8.68 0.49 -24.00
C LEU A 336 -7.36 0.21 -24.70
N LEU A 337 -7.39 -0.67 -25.68
CA LEU A 337 -6.20 -1.02 -26.45
C LEU A 337 -5.78 0.14 -27.37
N ALA A 338 -4.48 0.29 -27.54
CA ALA A 338 -3.93 1.23 -28.53
C ALA A 338 -4.38 0.87 -29.94
N GLY A 339 -4.97 1.84 -30.63
CA GLY A 339 -5.54 1.66 -31.96
C GLY A 339 -4.63 2.12 -33.09
N THR A 340 -5.13 2.02 -34.32
CA THR A 340 -4.52 2.58 -35.50
C THR A 340 -5.48 3.57 -36.17
N PRO A 341 -5.03 4.81 -36.47
CA PRO A 341 -3.66 5.34 -36.35
C PRO A 341 -3.22 5.51 -34.91
N SER A 342 -1.93 5.72 -34.68
CA SER A 342 -1.35 6.02 -33.35
C SER A 342 -2.08 7.19 -32.69
N GLY A 343 -2.23 7.14 -31.34
CA GLY A 343 -3.01 8.11 -30.58
C GLY A 343 -4.53 7.86 -30.54
N THR A 344 -5.01 6.77 -31.18
CA THR A 344 -6.40 6.32 -31.02
C THR A 344 -6.49 5.18 -30.01
N LEU A 345 -7.66 5.05 -29.36
CA LEU A 345 -7.94 3.93 -28.46
C LEU A 345 -9.17 3.16 -28.97
N VAL A 346 -9.11 1.84 -28.87
CA VAL A 346 -10.20 0.95 -29.31
C VAL A 346 -11.38 1.04 -28.35
N THR A 347 -12.58 1.28 -28.89
CA THR A 347 -13.82 1.34 -28.12
C THR A 347 -14.86 0.36 -28.69
N PRO A 348 -15.71 -0.25 -27.86
CA PRO A 348 -15.82 -0.09 -26.41
C PRO A 348 -14.62 -0.71 -25.66
N PRO A 349 -14.36 -0.30 -24.43
CA PRO A 349 -13.29 -0.90 -23.61
C PRO A 349 -13.57 -2.36 -23.29
N ASN A 350 -12.51 -3.18 -23.21
CA ASN A 350 -12.61 -4.49 -22.57
C ASN A 350 -12.80 -4.32 -21.06
N VAL A 351 -13.69 -5.10 -20.46
CA VAL A 351 -14.02 -5.00 -19.03
C VAL A 351 -13.83 -6.34 -18.35
N ALA A 352 -13.09 -6.35 -17.24
CA ALA A 352 -12.90 -7.53 -16.40
C ALA A 352 -13.37 -7.25 -14.95
N GLY A 353 -14.12 -8.19 -14.37
CA GLY A 353 -14.64 -8.09 -13.01
C GLY A 353 -13.54 -8.30 -11.96
N VAL A 354 -13.62 -7.53 -10.87
CA VAL A 354 -12.72 -7.60 -9.71
C VAL A 354 -13.53 -7.51 -8.40
N GLY A 355 -12.86 -7.32 -7.26
CA GLY A 355 -13.54 -7.17 -5.97
C GLY A 355 -14.21 -5.80 -5.76
N LEU A 356 -14.73 -5.59 -4.55
CA LEU A 356 -15.51 -4.40 -4.19
C LEU A 356 -14.64 -3.13 -4.13
N ARG A 357 -15.05 -2.07 -4.83
CA ARG A 357 -14.40 -0.75 -4.88
C ARG A 357 -12.93 -0.81 -5.25
N PRO A 358 -12.59 -1.19 -6.48
CA PRO A 358 -11.21 -1.16 -6.95
C PRO A 358 -10.69 0.28 -6.99
N ILE A 359 -9.56 0.55 -6.32
CA ILE A 359 -9.04 1.91 -6.13
C ILE A 359 -7.63 2.11 -6.70
N ALA A 360 -6.84 1.06 -6.75
CA ALA A 360 -5.47 1.09 -7.28
C ALA A 360 -5.19 -0.16 -8.11
N LEU A 361 -4.25 -0.05 -9.04
CA LEU A 361 -3.84 -1.17 -9.89
C LEU A 361 -2.35 -1.08 -10.24
N ALA A 362 -1.76 -2.23 -10.51
CA ALA A 362 -0.40 -2.37 -11.01
C ALA A 362 -0.38 -3.46 -12.09
N ALA A 363 0.54 -3.35 -13.05
CA ALA A 363 0.74 -4.35 -14.09
C ALA A 363 2.16 -4.92 -14.01
N ALA A 364 2.27 -6.23 -13.96
CA ALA A 364 3.52 -6.97 -13.97
C ALA A 364 3.27 -8.44 -14.31
N GLU A 365 4.27 -9.16 -14.77
CA GLU A 365 4.19 -10.61 -14.97
C GLU A 365 4.40 -11.31 -13.61
N VAL A 366 3.34 -11.81 -12.98
CA VAL A 366 3.37 -12.45 -11.65
C VAL A 366 3.00 -13.93 -11.68
N THR A 367 2.52 -14.45 -12.83
CA THR A 367 2.00 -15.81 -12.98
C THR A 367 2.93 -16.78 -13.71
N GLY A 368 4.08 -16.32 -14.24
CA GLY A 368 5.12 -17.15 -14.87
C GLY A 368 4.81 -17.51 -16.32
N ASP A 369 3.92 -16.79 -17.02
CA ASP A 369 3.53 -17.10 -18.40
C ASP A 369 4.03 -16.09 -19.45
N SER A 370 4.83 -15.13 -19.04
CA SER A 370 5.39 -14.05 -19.85
C SER A 370 4.37 -13.06 -20.41
N ASN A 371 3.12 -13.07 -19.95
CA ASN A 371 2.14 -12.04 -20.23
C ASN A 371 2.06 -11.06 -19.04
N LEU A 372 1.73 -9.80 -19.31
CA LEU A 372 1.48 -8.87 -18.24
C LEU A 372 0.15 -9.21 -17.53
N ASP A 373 0.22 -9.42 -16.25
CA ASP A 373 -0.92 -9.56 -15.37
C ASP A 373 -1.28 -8.23 -14.75
N VAL A 374 -2.49 -8.13 -14.18
CA VAL A 374 -2.95 -6.93 -13.48
C VAL A 374 -3.33 -7.28 -12.05
N VAL A 375 -2.78 -6.53 -11.11
CA VAL A 375 -3.11 -6.64 -9.68
C VAL A 375 -3.92 -5.42 -9.27
N VAL A 376 -5.09 -5.64 -8.65
CA VAL A 376 -6.04 -4.59 -8.30
C VAL A 376 -6.32 -4.61 -6.80
N ALA A 377 -6.20 -3.46 -6.14
CA ALA A 377 -6.56 -3.30 -4.73
C ALA A 377 -8.06 -2.99 -4.60
N ASN A 378 -8.79 -3.88 -3.93
CA ASN A 378 -10.23 -3.82 -3.69
C ASN A 378 -10.49 -3.24 -2.30
N PHE A 379 -10.72 -1.93 -2.22
CA PHE A 379 -10.76 -1.16 -0.96
C PHE A 379 -11.77 -1.70 0.05
N ASP A 380 -13.01 -1.94 -0.36
CA ASP A 380 -14.04 -2.51 0.53
C ASP A 380 -14.06 -4.04 0.51
N GLY A 381 -13.37 -4.65 -0.46
CA GLY A 381 -13.21 -6.11 -0.54
C GLY A 381 -12.14 -6.66 0.39
N ASN A 382 -11.28 -5.82 0.99
CA ASN A 382 -10.13 -6.23 1.80
C ASN A 382 -9.29 -7.31 1.11
N SER A 383 -9.07 -7.16 -0.19
CA SER A 383 -8.42 -8.15 -1.03
C SER A 383 -7.66 -7.50 -2.19
N LEU A 384 -6.77 -8.26 -2.80
CA LEU A 384 -6.26 -7.98 -4.14
C LEU A 384 -6.92 -8.95 -5.11
N SER A 385 -7.24 -8.47 -6.33
CA SER A 385 -7.54 -9.34 -7.47
C SER A 385 -6.30 -9.42 -8.34
N VAL A 386 -5.87 -10.65 -8.68
CA VAL A 386 -4.80 -10.92 -9.64
C VAL A 386 -5.46 -11.47 -10.90
N LEU A 387 -5.41 -10.70 -11.98
CA LEU A 387 -5.99 -11.03 -13.27
C LEU A 387 -4.87 -11.54 -14.20
N ARG A 388 -4.95 -12.79 -14.59
CA ARG A 388 -3.97 -13.39 -15.48
C ARG A 388 -4.15 -12.87 -16.91
N GLY A 389 -3.13 -12.21 -17.45
CA GLY A 389 -3.13 -11.71 -18.81
C GLY A 389 -3.06 -12.82 -19.86
N GLN A 390 -3.68 -12.62 -21.01
CA GLN A 390 -3.64 -13.57 -22.13
C GLN A 390 -2.72 -13.11 -23.26
N GLY A 391 -2.13 -11.91 -23.14
CA GLY A 391 -1.23 -11.34 -24.14
C GLY A 391 -1.95 -10.77 -25.37
N ASP A 392 -3.26 -10.59 -25.28
CA ASP A 392 -4.11 -9.98 -26.32
C ASP A 392 -4.97 -8.81 -25.78
N GLY A 393 -4.64 -8.34 -24.57
CA GLY A 393 -5.41 -7.31 -23.87
C GLY A 393 -6.64 -7.83 -23.12
N SER A 394 -6.88 -9.14 -23.11
CA SER A 394 -7.90 -9.80 -22.31
C SER A 394 -7.31 -10.52 -21.10
N PHE A 395 -8.17 -10.92 -20.18
CA PHE A 395 -7.77 -11.64 -18.97
C PHE A 395 -8.47 -12.97 -18.86
N GLY A 396 -7.73 -13.97 -18.36
CA GLY A 396 -8.24 -15.30 -18.05
C GLY A 396 -8.84 -15.37 -16.65
N SER A 397 -8.32 -16.31 -15.84
CA SER A 397 -8.77 -16.49 -14.46
C SER A 397 -8.38 -15.30 -13.58
N VAL A 398 -9.28 -14.96 -12.66
CA VAL A 398 -9.03 -13.97 -11.59
C VAL A 398 -8.86 -14.75 -10.29
N SER A 399 -7.72 -14.55 -9.63
CA SER A 399 -7.49 -15.07 -8.29
C SER A 399 -7.61 -13.94 -7.25
N THR A 400 -8.02 -14.31 -6.04
CA THR A 400 -8.19 -13.35 -4.94
C THR A 400 -7.15 -13.63 -3.87
N VAL A 401 -6.39 -12.60 -3.52
CA VAL A 401 -5.42 -12.62 -2.40
C VAL A 401 -5.99 -11.81 -1.25
N ALA A 402 -6.22 -12.46 -0.11
CA ALA A 402 -6.70 -11.77 1.10
C ALA A 402 -5.59 -10.87 1.66
N VAL A 403 -5.94 -9.63 2.00
CA VAL A 403 -5.06 -8.66 2.65
C VAL A 403 -5.74 -8.04 3.86
N ALA A 404 -5.05 -7.10 4.54
CA ALA A 404 -5.65 -6.41 5.66
C ALA A 404 -6.72 -5.39 5.21
N GLU A 405 -7.34 -4.74 6.19
CA GLU A 405 -8.49 -3.86 5.96
C GLU A 405 -8.13 -2.64 5.11
N LYS A 406 -9.00 -2.35 4.14
CA LYS A 406 -8.98 -1.15 3.31
C LYS A 406 -7.67 -0.94 2.54
N PRO A 407 -7.33 -1.82 1.59
CA PRO A 407 -6.17 -1.62 0.73
C PRO A 407 -6.37 -0.36 -0.15
N THR A 408 -5.38 0.56 -0.17
CA THR A 408 -5.46 1.86 -0.85
C THR A 408 -4.49 2.00 -2.01
N ALA A 409 -3.35 1.32 -1.94
CA ALA A 409 -2.35 1.31 -3.00
C ALA A 409 -1.79 -0.09 -3.16
N VAL A 410 -1.39 -0.44 -4.37
CA VAL A 410 -0.68 -1.68 -4.71
C VAL A 410 0.49 -1.35 -5.62
N ALA A 411 1.63 -2.00 -5.39
CA ALA A 411 2.81 -1.95 -6.24
C ALA A 411 3.39 -3.35 -6.43
N VAL A 412 4.20 -3.51 -7.46
CA VAL A 412 4.90 -4.76 -7.78
C VAL A 412 6.38 -4.48 -7.94
N ALA A 413 7.23 -5.20 -7.22
CA ALA A 413 8.69 -5.11 -7.31
C ALA A 413 9.34 -6.38 -6.76
N ASP A 414 10.54 -6.71 -7.18
CA ASP A 414 11.35 -7.80 -6.61
C ASP A 414 12.10 -7.27 -5.38
N MET A 415 11.50 -7.42 -4.20
CA MET A 415 12.01 -6.86 -2.93
C MET A 415 13.16 -7.67 -2.34
N ASN A 416 13.30 -8.93 -2.74
CA ASN A 416 14.30 -9.85 -2.20
C ASN A 416 15.37 -10.25 -3.23
N SER A 417 15.33 -9.71 -4.45
CA SER A 417 16.24 -9.96 -5.56
C SER A 417 16.30 -11.45 -5.97
N ASP A 418 15.15 -12.17 -5.93
CA ASP A 418 15.04 -13.56 -6.37
C ASP A 418 14.56 -13.71 -7.82
N GLY A 419 14.35 -12.59 -8.52
CA GLY A 419 13.89 -12.52 -9.90
C GLY A 419 12.39 -12.74 -10.06
N LYS A 420 11.62 -12.76 -8.97
CA LYS A 420 10.17 -12.93 -8.99
C LYS A 420 9.49 -11.67 -8.44
N PRO A 421 8.47 -11.17 -9.11
CA PRO A 421 7.76 -10.00 -8.62
C PRO A 421 7.00 -10.29 -7.32
N ASP A 422 7.17 -9.39 -6.33
CA ASP A 422 6.47 -9.39 -5.06
C ASP A 422 5.35 -8.34 -5.08
N LEU A 423 4.31 -8.53 -4.26
CA LEU A 423 3.23 -7.56 -4.11
C LEU A 423 3.43 -6.74 -2.85
N LEU A 424 3.28 -5.42 -2.99
CA LEU A 424 3.23 -4.49 -1.88
C LEU A 424 1.84 -3.86 -1.82
N VAL A 425 1.24 -3.79 -0.63
CA VAL A 425 -0.10 -3.21 -0.46
C VAL A 425 -0.18 -2.34 0.78
N CYS A 426 -0.65 -1.10 0.62
CA CYS A 426 -1.00 -0.23 1.73
C CYS A 426 -2.36 -0.63 2.29
N ASN A 427 -2.42 -0.96 3.58
CA ASN A 427 -3.65 -1.33 4.28
C ASN A 427 -4.01 -0.21 5.27
N SER A 428 -4.87 0.71 4.83
CA SER A 428 -5.17 1.93 5.58
C SER A 428 -5.93 1.68 6.89
N GLY A 429 -6.70 0.59 6.96
CA GLY A 429 -7.42 0.20 8.17
C GLY A 429 -6.53 -0.40 9.26
N ARG A 430 -5.26 -0.71 8.95
CA ARG A 430 -4.30 -1.31 9.90
C ARG A 430 -3.02 -0.51 10.07
N ASN A 431 -2.86 0.60 9.37
CA ASN A 431 -1.63 1.40 9.38
C ASN A 431 -0.38 0.57 9.03
N GLN A 432 -0.47 -0.21 7.96
CA GLN A 432 0.58 -1.14 7.55
C GLN A 432 0.74 -1.19 6.04
N VAL A 433 1.98 -1.42 5.59
CA VAL A 433 2.24 -2.01 4.29
C VAL A 433 2.48 -3.50 4.48
N TRP A 434 1.81 -4.33 3.68
CA TRP A 434 2.09 -5.75 3.57
C TRP A 434 2.92 -6.01 2.33
N ILE A 435 3.95 -6.85 2.47
CA ILE A 435 4.79 -7.33 1.37
C ILE A 435 4.60 -8.83 1.29
N LEU A 436 4.11 -9.30 0.15
CA LEU A 436 3.84 -10.71 -0.14
C LEU A 436 4.84 -11.17 -1.19
N LEU A 437 5.83 -11.97 -0.79
CA LEU A 437 6.87 -12.47 -1.70
C LEU A 437 6.29 -13.42 -2.74
N GLY A 438 6.53 -13.12 -4.01
CA GLY A 438 6.04 -13.89 -5.15
C GLY A 438 6.72 -15.25 -5.29
N ARG A 439 5.99 -16.25 -5.75
CA ARG A 439 6.53 -17.57 -6.10
C ARG A 439 6.76 -17.73 -7.60
N GLY A 440 6.32 -16.73 -8.39
CA GLY A 440 6.42 -16.72 -9.84
C GLY A 440 5.39 -17.63 -10.53
N ASP A 441 4.32 -17.99 -9.84
CA ASP A 441 3.22 -18.82 -10.34
C ASP A 441 1.84 -18.21 -10.01
N GLY A 442 1.81 -16.94 -9.64
CA GLY A 442 0.60 -16.22 -9.19
C GLY A 442 0.23 -16.49 -7.73
N THR A 443 1.05 -17.23 -6.98
CA THR A 443 0.89 -17.46 -5.55
C THR A 443 1.96 -16.71 -4.75
N PHE A 444 1.67 -16.45 -3.48
CA PHE A 444 2.51 -15.59 -2.65
C PHE A 444 2.77 -16.22 -1.27
N ASP A 445 3.88 -15.81 -0.66
CA ASP A 445 4.21 -16.17 0.72
C ASP A 445 3.36 -15.35 1.72
N PRO A 446 3.30 -15.76 3.00
CA PRO A 446 2.68 -14.96 4.05
C PRO A 446 3.24 -13.55 4.10
N ALA A 447 2.35 -12.56 4.34
CA ALA A 447 2.70 -11.15 4.30
C ALA A 447 3.70 -10.77 5.40
N GLN A 448 4.75 -10.06 5.01
CA GLN A 448 5.65 -9.35 5.91
C GLN A 448 5.13 -7.91 6.07
N LYS A 449 5.17 -7.38 7.30
CA LYS A 449 4.45 -6.15 7.66
C LYS A 449 5.42 -5.02 7.98
N LEU A 450 5.24 -3.87 7.36
CA LEU A 450 5.87 -2.62 7.75
C LEU A 450 4.82 -1.73 8.42
N PHE A 451 5.16 -1.15 9.56
CA PHE A 451 4.27 -0.26 10.30
C PHE A 451 4.48 1.18 9.83
N THR A 452 3.41 1.82 9.42
CA THR A 452 3.39 3.20 8.90
C THR A 452 2.79 4.17 9.92
N GLY A 453 2.69 5.44 9.58
CA GLY A 453 1.79 6.37 10.24
C GLY A 453 0.31 6.07 9.92
N ALA A 454 -0.58 6.95 10.39
CA ALA A 454 -2.02 6.71 10.33
C ALA A 454 -2.59 6.86 8.91
N GLN A 455 -3.37 5.87 8.49
CA GLN A 455 -3.99 5.76 7.18
C GLN A 455 -2.98 5.89 6.02
N PRO A 456 -2.11 4.89 5.78
CA PRO A 456 -1.30 4.84 4.58
C PRO A 456 -2.21 4.87 3.34
N TRP A 457 -1.89 5.75 2.38
CA TRP A 457 -2.79 5.98 1.26
C TRP A 457 -2.17 5.72 -0.09
N SER A 458 -1.06 6.35 -0.39
CA SER A 458 -0.30 6.17 -1.64
C SER A 458 1.08 5.64 -1.35
N MET A 459 1.63 4.88 -2.28
CA MET A 459 2.95 4.25 -2.15
C MET A 459 3.72 4.38 -3.45
N VAL A 460 5.03 4.57 -3.33
CA VAL A 460 6.00 4.39 -4.41
C VAL A 460 7.07 3.40 -3.98
N VAL A 461 7.47 2.55 -4.91
CA VAL A 461 8.61 1.65 -4.78
C VAL A 461 9.68 2.10 -5.76
N SER A 462 10.82 2.50 -5.24
CA SER A 462 11.93 3.06 -6.01
C SER A 462 13.24 2.86 -5.26
N ASN A 463 14.38 2.95 -5.94
CA ASN A 463 15.66 3.09 -5.26
C ASN A 463 15.75 4.51 -4.68
N LEU A 464 15.60 4.63 -3.37
CA LEU A 464 15.64 5.89 -2.62
C LEU A 464 16.97 6.11 -1.89
N ASN A 465 17.92 5.23 -2.08
CA ASN A 465 19.30 5.35 -1.64
C ASN A 465 20.23 5.00 -2.83
N THR A 466 21.43 4.60 -2.65
CA THR A 466 22.36 4.31 -3.75
C THR A 466 22.67 2.81 -3.89
N ASP A 467 21.86 1.92 -3.31
CA ASP A 467 22.21 0.49 -3.17
C ASP A 467 21.60 -0.43 -4.22
N THR A 468 20.83 0.07 -5.18
CA THR A 468 20.14 -0.65 -6.26
C THR A 468 18.92 -1.49 -5.84
N LYS A 469 18.60 -1.58 -4.55
CA LYS A 469 17.42 -2.30 -4.07
C LYS A 469 16.17 -1.41 -4.09
N PRO A 470 15.00 -2.00 -4.30
CA PRO A 470 13.76 -1.23 -4.21
C PRO A 470 13.46 -0.90 -2.74
N ASP A 471 13.32 0.40 -2.46
CA ASP A 471 12.86 0.95 -1.20
C ASP A 471 11.38 1.32 -1.29
N VAL A 472 10.76 1.61 -0.15
CA VAL A 472 9.33 1.91 -0.08
C VAL A 472 9.10 3.27 0.58
N ALA A 473 8.34 4.14 -0.05
CA ALA A 473 7.84 5.36 0.58
C ALA A 473 6.30 5.37 0.54
N VAL A 474 5.68 5.84 1.64
CA VAL A 474 4.23 5.78 1.85
C VAL A 474 3.72 7.06 2.47
N THR A 475 2.67 7.65 1.90
CA THR A 475 1.97 8.78 2.50
C THR A 475 1.05 8.32 3.63
N ASN A 476 1.08 9.02 4.76
CA ASN A 476 0.21 8.80 5.92
C ASN A 476 -0.83 9.92 5.97
N LEU A 477 -2.04 9.63 5.47
CA LEU A 477 -3.07 10.63 5.17
C LEU A 477 -3.47 11.47 6.38
N LEU A 478 -3.64 10.84 7.55
CA LEU A 478 -4.08 11.54 8.76
C LEU A 478 -2.95 12.23 9.51
N ASP A 479 -1.72 11.73 9.41
CA ASP A 479 -0.59 12.29 10.14
C ASP A 479 0.09 13.44 9.39
N GLY A 480 -0.21 13.63 8.09
CA GLY A 480 0.49 14.62 7.26
C GLY A 480 1.99 14.29 7.13
N THR A 481 2.33 13.01 6.98
CA THR A 481 3.71 12.53 6.92
C THR A 481 3.92 11.54 5.78
N VAL A 482 5.19 11.27 5.49
CA VAL A 482 5.66 10.16 4.65
C VAL A 482 6.51 9.23 5.50
N SER A 483 6.23 7.93 5.47
CA SER A 483 7.10 6.87 6.02
C SER A 483 7.98 6.31 4.92
N ILE A 484 9.29 6.22 5.17
CA ILE A 484 10.30 5.73 4.22
C ILE A 484 10.99 4.51 4.83
N PHE A 485 11.06 3.43 4.07
CA PHE A 485 11.64 2.15 4.46
C PHE A 485 12.75 1.79 3.47
N LEU A 486 14.01 1.88 3.91
CA LEU A 486 15.18 1.53 3.11
C LEU A 486 15.47 0.05 3.23
N ASN A 487 15.47 -0.68 2.12
CA ASN A 487 15.61 -2.12 2.05
C ASN A 487 17.08 -2.54 2.22
N ARG A 488 17.36 -3.40 3.22
CA ARG A 488 18.67 -3.99 3.51
C ARG A 488 18.70 -5.52 3.32
N THR A 489 17.70 -6.08 2.67
CA THR A 489 17.61 -7.54 2.43
C THR A 489 18.83 -8.02 1.63
N GLN A 490 19.43 -9.14 2.05
CA GLN A 490 20.61 -9.77 1.41
C GLN A 490 20.17 -10.97 0.59
#